data_d25f8093f7c94c7d18aea10f1fa29940
#
_entry.id   d25f8093f7c94c7d18aea10f1fa29940
#
_cell.length_a   1.000
_cell.length_b   1.000
_cell.length_c   1.000
_cell.angle_alpha   90.00
_cell.angle_beta   90.00
_cell.angle_gamma   90.00
#
_symmetry.space_group_name_H-M   'P 1'
#
loop_
_entity.id
_entity.type
_entity.pdbx_description
1 polymer ?
#
loop_
_entity_poly.entity_id
_entity_poly.type
_entity_poly.pdbx_seq_one_letter_code
_entity_poly.pdbx_strand_id
1 'polypeptide(L)'
;MSTPPAGMPPEALLEDLPPAMAALAHGLREVVHVAVPEAVERVRPGWRIIGYDVPAGRRPRYFAWIMPQHEHVHLGFPQGVRLHDPDRVLEGQGITKAARWFTLARPEDLRDPRLTEFTRMAADLVGLHLR
;
A
#
# COMPACT_ATOMS: atom_id res chain seq x y z
N MET A 1 -27.92 -11.14 13.32
CA MET A 1 -26.75 -10.27 13.32
C MET A 1 -26.44 -9.80 11.92
N SER A 2 -26.24 -8.58 11.79
CA SER A 2 -25.80 -8.07 10.51
C SER A 2 -24.41 -8.57 10.22
N THR A 3 -24.17 -8.97 9.01
CA THR A 3 -22.84 -9.05 8.49
C THR A 3 -22.11 -7.76 8.85
N PRO A 4 -20.87 -7.81 9.30
CA PRO A 4 -20.13 -6.58 9.41
C PRO A 4 -20.26 -5.85 8.07
N PRO A 5 -20.47 -4.55 8.09
CA PRO A 5 -20.48 -3.80 6.85
C PRO A 5 -19.27 -4.21 6.05
N ALA A 6 -19.38 -4.23 4.75
CA ALA A 6 -18.31 -4.60 3.83
C ALA A 6 -17.13 -3.65 4.00
N GLY A 7 -16.74 -3.40 5.22
CA GLY A 7 -15.65 -2.53 5.56
C GLY A 7 -15.93 -1.05 5.28
N MET A 8 -15.12 -0.23 5.85
CA MET A 8 -15.13 1.20 5.58
C MET A 8 -14.64 1.43 4.15
N PRO A 9 -15.33 2.21 3.32
CA PRO A 9 -14.77 2.58 2.03
C PRO A 9 -13.56 3.50 2.20
N PRO A 10 -12.58 3.45 1.28
CA PRO A 10 -11.41 4.32 1.38
C PRO A 10 -11.75 5.79 1.50
N GLU A 11 -12.81 6.25 0.84
CA GLU A 11 -13.24 7.63 0.89
C GLU A 11 -13.56 8.08 2.32
N ALA A 12 -14.14 7.19 3.12
CA ALA A 12 -14.46 7.50 4.52
C ALA A 12 -13.20 7.63 5.36
N LEU A 13 -12.19 6.80 5.11
CA LEU A 13 -10.91 6.91 5.81
C LEU A 13 -10.22 8.24 5.50
N LEU A 14 -10.36 8.73 4.28
CA LEU A 14 -9.65 9.91 3.80
C LEU A 14 -10.42 11.22 4.05
N GLU A 15 -11.63 11.14 4.58
CA GLU A 15 -12.52 12.27 4.74
C GLU A 15 -11.97 13.38 5.65
N ASP A 16 -11.25 13.01 6.70
CA ASP A 16 -10.72 13.95 7.68
C ASP A 16 -9.35 14.50 7.33
N LEU A 17 -8.80 14.12 6.16
CA LEU A 17 -7.46 14.53 5.78
C LEU A 17 -7.48 15.81 4.97
N PRO A 18 -6.37 16.57 4.98
CA PRO A 18 -6.23 17.68 4.04
C PRO A 18 -6.48 17.18 2.60
N PRO A 19 -7.16 17.97 1.77
CA PRO A 19 -7.48 17.54 0.40
C PRO A 19 -6.27 17.08 -0.41
N ALA A 20 -5.12 17.73 -0.22
CA ALA A 20 -3.89 17.33 -0.94
C ALA A 20 -3.45 15.94 -0.54
N MET A 21 -3.57 15.57 0.72
CA MET A 21 -3.18 14.25 1.21
C MET A 21 -4.19 13.18 0.78
N ALA A 22 -5.47 13.51 0.80
CA ALA A 22 -6.50 12.62 0.28
C ALA A 22 -6.26 12.34 -1.21
N ALA A 23 -5.91 13.36 -1.99
CA ALA A 23 -5.60 13.21 -3.41
C ALA A 23 -4.38 12.32 -3.64
N LEU A 24 -3.33 12.47 -2.83
CA LEU A 24 -2.15 11.60 -2.89
C LEU A 24 -2.53 10.14 -2.60
N ALA A 25 -3.33 9.91 -1.58
CA ALA A 25 -3.77 8.57 -1.22
C ALA A 25 -4.59 7.94 -2.36
N HIS A 26 -5.49 8.69 -2.97
CA HIS A 26 -6.25 8.21 -4.12
C HIS A 26 -5.35 7.92 -5.33
N GLY A 27 -4.34 8.75 -5.56
CA GLY A 27 -3.36 8.50 -6.61
C GLY A 27 -2.57 7.22 -6.37
N LEU A 28 -2.20 6.95 -5.12
CA LEU A 28 -1.53 5.70 -4.75
C LEU A 28 -2.45 4.49 -4.92
N ARG A 29 -3.74 4.64 -4.64
CA ARG A 29 -4.70 3.56 -4.92
C ARG A 29 -4.67 3.17 -6.40
N GLU A 30 -4.62 4.15 -7.28
CA GLU A 30 -4.50 3.89 -8.73
C GLU A 30 -3.19 3.20 -9.07
N VAL A 31 -2.09 3.66 -8.47
CA VAL A 31 -0.77 3.03 -8.68
C VAL A 31 -0.84 1.55 -8.35
N VAL A 32 -1.42 1.20 -7.20
CA VAL A 32 -1.53 -0.20 -6.79
C VAL A 32 -2.40 -1.00 -7.77
N HIS A 33 -3.54 -0.46 -8.16
CA HIS A 33 -4.44 -1.18 -9.08
C HIS A 33 -3.87 -1.34 -10.48
N VAL A 34 -3.09 -0.38 -10.94
CA VAL A 34 -2.38 -0.51 -12.23
C VAL A 34 -1.26 -1.54 -12.13
N ALA A 35 -0.50 -1.50 -11.05
CA ALA A 35 0.61 -2.43 -10.84
C ALA A 35 0.12 -3.87 -10.63
N VAL A 36 -0.98 -4.05 -9.92
CA VAL A 36 -1.51 -5.35 -9.50
C VAL A 36 -3.03 -5.34 -9.68
N PRO A 37 -3.53 -5.56 -10.91
CA PRO A 37 -4.97 -5.47 -11.18
C PRO A 37 -5.84 -6.41 -10.34
N GLU A 38 -5.30 -7.55 -9.92
CA GLU A 38 -6.02 -8.52 -9.09
C GLU A 38 -6.01 -8.18 -7.60
N ALA A 39 -5.35 -7.10 -7.19
CA ALA A 39 -5.26 -6.73 -5.79
C ALA A 39 -6.64 -6.47 -5.18
N VAL A 40 -6.82 -6.96 -3.97
CA VAL A 40 -8.04 -6.73 -3.19
C VAL A 40 -7.76 -5.65 -2.17
N GLU A 41 -8.50 -4.56 -2.26
CA GLU A 41 -8.35 -3.39 -1.41
C GLU A 41 -9.28 -3.50 -0.20
N ARG A 42 -8.75 -3.27 0.98
CA ARG A 42 -9.54 -3.29 2.21
C ARG A 42 -9.02 -2.27 3.20
N VAL A 43 -9.89 -1.39 3.65
CA VAL A 43 -9.55 -0.44 4.71
C VAL A 43 -9.46 -1.19 6.05
N ARG A 44 -8.43 -0.88 6.81
CA ARG A 44 -8.24 -1.38 8.17
C ARG A 44 -8.31 -0.18 9.11
N PRO A 45 -9.53 0.16 9.60
CA PRO A 45 -9.73 1.44 10.31
C PRO A 45 -8.95 1.54 11.62
N GLY A 46 -8.78 0.43 12.33
CA GLY A 46 -8.00 0.42 13.56
C GLY A 46 -6.54 0.80 13.36
N TRP A 47 -5.99 0.53 12.19
CA TRP A 47 -4.62 0.86 11.82
C TRP A 47 -4.54 2.11 10.96
N ARG A 48 -5.69 2.63 10.54
CA ARG A 48 -5.83 3.79 9.66
C ARG A 48 -5.05 3.62 8.37
N ILE A 49 -5.17 2.45 7.77
CA ILE A 49 -4.51 2.12 6.51
C ILE A 49 -5.50 1.53 5.51
N ILE A 50 -5.11 1.59 4.23
CA ILE A 50 -5.75 0.84 3.17
C ILE A 50 -4.80 -0.32 2.87
N GLY A 51 -5.23 -1.53 3.13
CA GLY A 51 -4.43 -2.73 2.90
C GLY A 51 -4.75 -3.38 1.58
N TYR A 52 -3.77 -4.09 1.02
CA TYR A 52 -3.89 -4.78 -0.26
C TYR A 52 -3.41 -6.20 -0.16
N ASP A 53 -4.26 -7.13 -0.62
CA ASP A 53 -3.94 -8.55 -0.69
C ASP A 53 -3.95 -9.00 -2.15
N VAL A 54 -3.20 -10.06 -2.44
CA VAL A 54 -3.33 -10.79 -3.70
C VAL A 54 -3.89 -12.17 -3.41
N PRO A 55 -4.75 -12.71 -4.30
CA PRO A 55 -5.16 -14.10 -4.20
C PRO A 55 -3.94 -14.99 -4.38
N ALA A 56 -3.68 -15.89 -3.44
CA ALA A 56 -2.52 -16.77 -3.50
C ALA A 56 -2.89 -18.09 -2.85
N GLY A 57 -3.22 -19.08 -3.67
CA GLY A 57 -3.70 -20.36 -3.19
C GLY A 57 -5.05 -20.21 -2.48
N ARG A 58 -5.15 -20.74 -1.26
CA ARG A 58 -6.40 -20.72 -0.49
C ARG A 58 -6.59 -19.47 0.35
N ARG A 59 -5.54 -18.68 0.54
CA ARG A 59 -5.59 -17.51 1.42
C ARG A 59 -5.07 -16.29 0.68
N PRO A 60 -5.71 -15.15 0.88
CA PRO A 60 -5.13 -13.90 0.38
C PRO A 60 -3.81 -13.61 1.10
N ARG A 61 -2.90 -12.99 0.38
CA ARG A 61 -1.58 -12.61 0.91
C ARG A 61 -1.45 -11.11 0.91
N TYR A 62 -1.20 -10.56 2.08
CA TYR A 62 -0.99 -9.14 2.31
C TYR A 62 0.35 -8.72 1.73
N PHE A 63 0.36 -7.71 0.86
CA PHE A 63 1.59 -7.31 0.18
C PHE A 63 1.88 -5.80 0.22
N ALA A 64 0.88 -4.96 0.49
CA ALA A 64 1.08 -3.52 0.46
C ALA A 64 0.05 -2.79 1.32
N TRP A 65 0.39 -1.58 1.73
CA TRP A 65 -0.57 -0.70 2.41
C TRP A 65 -0.33 0.74 2.00
N ILE A 66 -1.39 1.55 2.14
CA ILE A 66 -1.31 3.01 2.06
C ILE A 66 -1.65 3.56 3.43
N MET A 67 -0.78 4.37 3.99
CA MET A 67 -0.99 5.00 5.29
C MET A 67 -1.04 6.52 5.10
N PRO A 68 -2.23 7.11 5.04
CA PRO A 68 -2.36 8.56 4.88
C PRO A 68 -2.18 9.26 6.21
N GLN A 69 -1.45 10.36 6.20
CA GLN A 69 -1.27 11.23 7.34
C GLN A 69 -1.52 12.68 6.92
N HIS A 70 -1.40 13.63 7.87
CA HIS A 70 -1.72 15.03 7.58
C HIS A 70 -0.71 15.70 6.68
N GLU A 71 0.54 15.28 6.72
CA GLU A 71 1.63 15.96 5.99
C GLU A 71 2.29 15.08 4.94
N HIS A 72 1.99 13.79 4.94
CA HIS A 72 2.55 12.85 3.97
C HIS A 72 1.70 11.58 3.91
N VAL A 73 1.96 10.77 2.90
CA VAL A 73 1.30 9.47 2.72
C VAL A 73 2.38 8.44 2.46
N HIS A 74 2.29 7.30 3.15
CA HIS A 74 3.20 6.18 2.92
C HIS A 74 2.56 5.16 1.99
N LEU A 75 3.36 4.64 1.07
CA LEU A 75 3.07 3.39 0.37
C LEU A 75 4.07 2.37 0.88
N GLY A 76 3.62 1.34 1.56
CA GLY A 76 4.50 0.41 2.22
C GLY A 76 4.26 -1.04 1.88
N PHE A 77 5.25 -1.86 2.24
CA PHE A 77 5.28 -3.28 1.93
C PHE A 77 5.67 -4.06 3.19
N PRO A 78 4.79 -4.95 3.68
CA PRO A 78 5.07 -5.70 4.91
C PRO A 78 6.38 -6.49 4.86
N GLN A 79 6.75 -7.00 3.69
CA GLN A 79 7.99 -7.74 3.47
C GLN A 79 9.00 -6.94 2.67
N GLY A 80 8.97 -5.62 2.81
CA GLY A 80 9.80 -4.72 2.00
C GLY A 80 11.30 -5.00 2.10
N VAL A 81 11.76 -5.50 3.25
CA VAL A 81 13.17 -5.87 3.43
C VAL A 81 13.64 -6.94 2.42
N ARG A 82 12.71 -7.73 1.88
CA ARG A 82 13.02 -8.78 0.92
C ARG A 82 12.99 -8.31 -0.54
N LEU A 83 12.61 -7.07 -0.78
CA LEU A 83 12.57 -6.52 -2.12
C LEU A 83 13.98 -6.13 -2.57
N HIS A 84 14.24 -6.28 -3.87
CA HIS A 84 15.50 -5.86 -4.45
C HIS A 84 15.54 -4.32 -4.51
N ASP A 85 16.31 -3.73 -3.63
CA ASP A 85 16.40 -2.27 -3.46
C ASP A 85 17.87 -1.85 -3.34
N PRO A 86 18.66 -2.00 -4.42
CA PRO A 86 20.09 -1.72 -4.35
C PRO A 86 20.40 -0.25 -4.09
N ASP A 87 19.53 0.65 -4.52
CA ASP A 87 19.73 2.09 -4.35
C ASP A 87 19.15 2.62 -3.03
N ARG A 88 18.60 1.73 -2.22
CA ARG A 88 18.04 2.04 -0.90
C ARG A 88 17.01 3.17 -0.95
N VAL A 89 16.08 3.09 -1.89
CA VAL A 89 15.02 4.09 -2.04
C VAL A 89 13.91 3.92 -1.02
N LEU A 90 13.78 2.72 -0.43
CA LEU A 90 12.77 2.47 0.59
C LEU A 90 13.26 2.89 1.96
N GLU A 91 12.33 3.42 2.76
CA GLU A 91 12.57 3.82 4.14
C GLU A 91 12.18 2.72 5.10
N GLY A 92 12.63 2.82 6.35
CA GLY A 92 12.27 1.88 7.41
C GLY A 92 13.46 1.14 7.99
N GLN A 93 14.63 1.21 7.37
CA GLN A 93 15.83 0.56 7.88
C GLN A 93 16.16 1.12 9.26
N GLY A 94 16.37 0.24 10.22
CA GLY A 94 16.64 0.64 11.59
C GLY A 94 15.39 0.98 12.41
N ILE A 95 14.20 1.02 11.76
CA ILE A 95 12.93 1.33 12.42
C ILE A 95 12.10 0.06 12.55
N THR A 96 11.97 -0.71 11.47
CA THR A 96 11.25 -1.98 11.49
C THR A 96 12.12 -3.09 10.94
N LYS A 97 11.79 -4.32 11.33
CA LYS A 97 12.51 -5.51 10.86
C LYS A 97 12.26 -5.82 9.40
N ALA A 98 11.00 -5.78 8.98
CA ALA A 98 10.58 -6.29 7.69
C ALA A 98 9.94 -5.23 6.79
N ALA A 99 9.13 -4.35 7.35
CA ALA A 99 8.40 -3.37 6.58
C ALA A 99 9.31 -2.30 6.01
N ARG A 100 9.03 -1.90 4.78
CA ARG A 100 9.71 -0.79 4.10
C ARG A 100 8.68 0.01 3.33
N TRP A 101 8.92 1.31 3.12
CA TRP A 101 7.92 2.17 2.50
C TRP A 101 8.52 3.33 1.73
N PHE A 102 7.69 3.92 0.84
CA PHE A 102 7.91 5.21 0.23
C PHE A 102 7.15 6.27 1.02
N THR A 103 7.69 7.47 1.09
CA THR A 103 7.00 8.63 1.66
C THR A 103 6.71 9.62 0.53
N LEU A 104 5.43 10.00 0.38
CA LEU A 104 5.00 10.97 -0.61
C LEU A 104 4.41 12.18 0.11
N ALA A 105 4.76 13.37 -0.35
CA ALA A 105 4.25 14.61 0.23
C ALA A 105 3.65 15.55 -0.81
N ARG A 106 3.99 15.38 -2.08
CA ARG A 106 3.58 16.28 -3.16
C ARG A 106 3.02 15.51 -4.34
N PRO A 107 2.13 16.13 -5.15
CA PRO A 107 1.54 15.44 -6.30
C PRO A 107 2.57 14.85 -7.27
N GLU A 108 3.68 15.55 -7.48
CA GLU A 108 4.71 15.07 -8.40
C GLU A 108 5.37 13.79 -7.94
N ASP A 109 5.32 13.47 -6.64
CA ASP A 109 5.88 12.23 -6.13
C ASP A 109 5.18 10.99 -6.72
N LEU A 110 3.92 11.16 -7.16
CA LEU A 110 3.17 10.08 -7.80
C LEU A 110 3.73 9.66 -9.16
N ARG A 111 4.58 10.47 -9.75
CA ARG A 111 5.16 10.20 -11.08
C ARG A 111 6.35 9.26 -11.04
N ASP A 112 6.83 8.93 -9.85
CA ASP A 112 7.99 8.04 -9.70
C ASP A 112 7.64 6.63 -10.17
N PRO A 113 8.27 6.13 -11.26
CA PRO A 113 7.94 4.80 -11.78
C PRO A 113 8.29 3.67 -10.82
N ARG A 114 9.13 3.93 -9.82
CA ARG A 114 9.49 2.93 -8.83
C ARG A 114 8.30 2.54 -7.94
N LEU A 115 7.32 3.41 -7.79
CA LEU A 115 6.10 3.09 -7.03
C LEU A 115 5.40 1.86 -7.62
N THR A 116 5.17 1.87 -8.93
CA THR A 116 4.55 0.74 -9.65
C THR A 116 5.46 -0.48 -9.62
N GLU A 117 6.72 -0.27 -9.89
CA GLU A 117 7.72 -1.32 -9.97
C GLU A 117 7.84 -2.11 -8.66
N PHE A 118 7.99 -1.39 -7.55
CA PHE A 118 8.12 -2.02 -6.24
C PHE A 118 6.82 -2.66 -5.77
N THR A 119 5.69 -2.05 -6.10
CA THR A 119 4.38 -2.63 -5.77
C THR A 119 4.19 -3.98 -6.47
N ARG A 120 4.58 -4.06 -7.74
CA ARG A 120 4.53 -5.31 -8.48
C ARG A 120 5.48 -6.35 -7.91
N MET A 121 6.71 -5.95 -7.56
CA MET A 121 7.67 -6.85 -6.91
C MET A 121 7.11 -7.42 -5.61
N ALA A 122 6.49 -6.57 -4.81
CA ALA A 122 5.92 -6.99 -3.53
C ALA A 122 4.80 -8.02 -3.71
N ALA A 123 3.93 -7.80 -4.68
CA ALA A 123 2.86 -8.75 -4.99
C ALA A 123 3.43 -10.07 -5.50
N ASP A 124 4.43 -10.01 -6.38
CA ASP A 124 5.08 -11.20 -6.91
C ASP A 124 5.79 -12.00 -5.82
N LEU A 125 6.43 -11.30 -4.89
CA LEU A 125 7.13 -11.94 -3.78
C LEU A 125 6.21 -12.86 -2.98
N VAL A 126 5.01 -12.40 -2.66
CA VAL A 126 4.08 -13.20 -1.85
C VAL A 126 3.24 -14.16 -2.68
N GLY A 127 3.00 -13.84 -3.95
CA GLY A 127 2.19 -14.67 -4.84
C GLY A 127 2.95 -15.85 -5.44
N LEU A 128 4.22 -15.66 -5.79
CA LEU A 128 5.02 -16.68 -6.46
C LEU A 128 5.27 -17.91 -5.59
N HIS A 129 5.28 -17.77 -4.28
CA HIS A 129 5.49 -18.90 -3.38
C HIS A 129 4.38 -19.95 -3.44
N LEU A 130 3.27 -19.65 -4.09
CA LEU A 130 2.08 -20.50 -4.09
C LEU A 130 1.65 -20.96 -5.48
N ARG A 131 2.44 -20.64 -6.48
CA ARG A 131 2.19 -21.09 -7.85
C ARG A 131 2.91 -22.39 -8.15
#